data_bc4aaf739c7452965d1e250795bcd017
#
_entry.id   bc4aaf739c7452965d1e250795bcd017
#
_cell.length_a   1.000
_cell.length_b   1.000
_cell.length_c   1.000
_cell.angle_alpha   90.00
_cell.angle_beta   90.00
_cell.angle_gamma   90.00
#
_symmetry.space_group_name_H-M   'P 1'
#
loop_
_entity.id
_entity.type
_entity.pdbx_description
1 polymer ?
#
loop_
_entity_poly.entity_id
_entity_poly.type
_entity_poly.pdbx_seq_one_letter_code
_entity_poly.pdbx_strand_id
1 'polypeptide(L)'
;MTGLRKRVTVGFLSIVCLLFFSGMVSFLELSHLSRDTGDILEANQRNISLAKQMLDAAHEQNVALIHLSVFGDQSYDSLCRACMTRLENTLLVAQQEAVDKSFLDSLAFATTDLRLLVDSYLAFGENEHDANAPEAGSKWYNNEYEALHTRV
;
A
#
# COMPACT_ATOMS: atom_id res chain seq x y z
N MET A 1 -74.04 -12.89 7.44
CA MET A 1 -73.11 -11.79 7.09
C MET A 1 -71.69 -11.89 7.67
N THR A 2 -71.40 -12.92 8.45
CA THR A 2 -70.09 -13.12 9.11
C THR A 2 -68.98 -13.70 8.22
N GLY A 3 -69.31 -14.43 7.15
CA GLY A 3 -68.32 -15.07 6.27
C GLY A 3 -67.54 -14.10 5.36
N LEU A 4 -68.22 -13.04 4.86
CA LEU A 4 -67.58 -12.06 3.97
C LEU A 4 -66.60 -11.19 4.71
N ARG A 5 -66.92 -10.75 5.90
CA ARG A 5 -65.99 -9.97 6.77
C ARG A 5 -64.73 -10.76 7.12
N LYS A 6 -64.86 -12.07 7.48
CA LYS A 6 -63.70 -12.92 7.76
C LYS A 6 -62.75 -13.05 6.54
N ARG A 7 -63.32 -13.25 5.33
CA ARG A 7 -62.51 -13.38 4.10
C ARG A 7 -61.76 -12.09 3.77
N VAL A 8 -62.42 -10.94 3.93
CA VAL A 8 -61.79 -9.64 3.69
C VAL A 8 -60.69 -9.36 4.72
N THR A 9 -60.92 -9.65 6.01
CA THR A 9 -59.94 -9.47 7.07
C THR A 9 -58.72 -10.37 6.89
N VAL A 10 -58.91 -11.64 6.51
CA VAL A 10 -57.83 -12.59 6.23
C VAL A 10 -57.00 -12.15 5.03
N GLY A 11 -57.66 -11.69 3.94
CA GLY A 11 -56.97 -11.16 2.77
C GLY A 11 -56.14 -9.92 3.10
N PHE A 12 -56.69 -8.98 3.85
CA PHE A 12 -55.95 -7.78 4.28
C PHE A 12 -54.77 -8.14 5.19
N LEU A 13 -54.97 -9.03 6.16
CA LEU A 13 -53.91 -9.49 7.04
C LEU A 13 -52.78 -10.18 6.28
N SER A 14 -53.11 -10.98 5.25
CA SER A 14 -52.12 -11.63 4.38
C SER A 14 -51.25 -10.60 3.65
N ILE A 15 -51.85 -9.54 3.11
CA ILE A 15 -51.10 -8.47 2.43
C ILE A 15 -50.19 -7.75 3.41
N VAL A 16 -50.67 -7.42 4.61
CA VAL A 16 -49.87 -6.77 5.65
C VAL A 16 -48.66 -7.64 6.06
N CYS A 17 -48.89 -8.95 6.26
CA CYS A 17 -47.81 -9.89 6.55
C CYS A 17 -46.80 -9.96 5.41
N LEU A 18 -47.21 -10.03 4.15
CA LEU A 18 -46.32 -10.05 3.00
C LEU A 18 -45.46 -8.77 2.93
N LEU A 19 -46.05 -7.59 3.13
CA LEU A 19 -45.33 -6.33 3.17
C LEU A 19 -44.33 -6.27 4.33
N PHE A 20 -44.72 -6.78 5.50
CA PHE A 20 -43.83 -6.83 6.66
C PHE A 20 -42.63 -7.75 6.41
N PHE A 21 -42.86 -8.97 5.89
CA PHE A 21 -41.78 -9.89 5.55
C PHE A 21 -40.87 -9.33 4.44
N SER A 22 -41.45 -8.74 3.39
CA SER A 22 -40.69 -8.10 2.32
C SER A 22 -39.80 -6.96 2.85
N GLY A 23 -40.37 -6.11 3.72
CA GLY A 23 -39.60 -5.03 4.36
C GLY A 23 -38.48 -5.55 5.27
N MET A 24 -38.75 -6.64 6.02
CA MET A 24 -37.76 -7.26 6.88
C MET A 24 -36.59 -7.87 6.08
N VAL A 25 -36.88 -8.56 4.98
CA VAL A 25 -35.86 -9.12 4.08
C VAL A 25 -35.01 -7.99 3.48
N SER A 26 -35.64 -6.94 2.94
CA SER A 26 -34.92 -5.79 2.38
C SER A 26 -34.06 -5.08 3.39
N PHE A 27 -34.52 -4.99 4.65
CA PHE A 27 -33.71 -4.40 5.74
C PHE A 27 -32.48 -5.26 6.07
N LEU A 28 -32.63 -6.58 6.10
CA LEU A 28 -31.51 -7.49 6.36
C LEU A 28 -30.50 -7.46 5.21
N GLU A 29 -30.95 -7.44 3.96
CA GLU A 29 -30.06 -7.31 2.79
C GLU A 29 -29.31 -5.99 2.80
N LEU A 30 -30.00 -4.89 3.09
CA LEU A 30 -29.37 -3.56 3.17
C LEU A 30 -28.34 -3.49 4.32
N SER A 31 -28.63 -4.11 5.46
CA SER A 31 -27.72 -4.19 6.60
C SER A 31 -26.47 -5.02 6.27
N HIS A 32 -26.62 -6.10 5.51
CA HIS A 32 -25.51 -6.94 5.05
C HIS A 32 -24.63 -6.17 4.05
N LEU A 33 -25.24 -5.52 3.06
CA LEU A 33 -24.55 -4.72 2.06
C LEU A 33 -23.79 -3.54 2.69
N SER A 34 -24.36 -2.91 3.72
CA SER A 34 -23.70 -1.81 4.46
C SER A 34 -22.45 -2.27 5.20
N ARG A 35 -22.44 -3.50 5.73
CA ARG A 35 -21.30 -4.09 6.41
C ARG A 35 -20.19 -4.42 5.43
N ASP A 36 -20.52 -5.10 4.35
CA ASP A 36 -19.56 -5.47 3.30
C ASP A 36 -18.91 -4.23 2.66
N THR A 37 -19.70 -3.16 2.47
CA THR A 37 -19.17 -1.88 1.95
C THR A 37 -18.23 -1.20 2.95
N GLY A 38 -18.51 -1.29 4.25
CA GLY A 38 -17.64 -0.78 5.31
C GLY A 38 -16.27 -1.48 5.32
N ASP A 39 -16.27 -2.80 5.26
CA ASP A 39 -15.06 -3.61 5.27
C ASP A 39 -14.19 -3.35 4.02
N ILE A 40 -14.81 -3.20 2.84
CA ILE A 40 -14.11 -2.85 1.59
C ILE A 40 -13.51 -1.44 1.68
N LEU A 41 -14.23 -0.48 2.24
CA LEU A 41 -13.75 0.89 2.39
C LEU A 41 -12.55 0.96 3.34
N GLU A 42 -12.61 0.25 4.45
CA GLU A 42 -11.52 0.17 5.43
C GLU A 42 -10.27 -0.48 4.82
N ALA A 43 -10.43 -1.60 4.09
CA ALA A 43 -9.33 -2.26 3.39
C ALA A 43 -8.70 -1.35 2.34
N ASN A 44 -9.50 -0.61 1.55
CA ASN A 44 -9.00 0.33 0.57
C ASN A 44 -8.25 1.50 1.21
N GLN A 45 -8.77 2.06 2.31
CA GLN A 45 -8.10 3.14 3.04
C GLN A 45 -6.76 2.68 3.61
N ARG A 46 -6.68 1.46 4.11
CA ARG A 46 -5.45 0.84 4.59
C ARG A 46 -4.43 0.65 3.47
N ASN A 47 -4.85 0.13 2.32
CA ASN A 47 -3.99 -0.04 1.14
C ASN A 47 -3.43 1.31 0.64
N ILE A 48 -4.26 2.35 0.60
CA ILE A 48 -3.82 3.72 0.25
C ILE A 48 -2.80 4.24 1.26
N SER A 49 -3.01 3.98 2.56
CA SER A 49 -2.07 4.37 3.61
C SER A 49 -0.72 3.66 3.46
N LEU A 50 -0.71 2.35 3.18
CA LEU A 50 0.51 1.58 2.94
C LEU A 50 1.25 2.07 1.69
N ALA A 51 0.53 2.29 0.59
CA ALA A 51 1.12 2.83 -0.64
C ALA A 51 1.76 4.21 -0.42
N LYS A 52 1.10 5.08 0.36
CA LYS A 52 1.66 6.38 0.72
C LYS A 52 2.93 6.24 1.56
N GLN A 53 2.94 5.36 2.55
CA GLN A 53 4.14 5.12 3.39
C GLN A 53 5.31 4.59 2.55
N MET A 54 5.06 3.73 1.57
CA MET A 54 6.08 3.23 0.64
C MET A 54 6.63 4.36 -0.22
N LEU A 55 5.74 5.19 -0.78
CA LEU A 55 6.14 6.33 -1.60
C LEU A 55 6.96 7.35 -0.80
N ASP A 56 6.52 7.67 0.42
CA ASP A 56 7.24 8.60 1.30
C ASP A 56 8.63 8.03 1.65
N ALA A 57 8.73 6.73 1.96
CA ALA A 57 10.01 6.08 2.26
C ALA A 57 10.96 6.05 1.04
N ALA A 58 10.44 5.76 -0.15
CA ALA A 58 11.21 5.78 -1.39
C ALA A 58 11.69 7.20 -1.74
N HIS A 59 10.84 8.20 -1.54
CA HIS A 59 11.23 9.60 -1.76
C HIS A 59 12.32 10.08 -0.78
N GLU A 60 12.17 9.80 0.51
CA GLU A 60 13.18 10.14 1.52
C GLU A 60 14.50 9.42 1.26
N GLN A 61 14.45 8.14 0.87
CA GLN A 61 15.62 7.38 0.47
C GLN A 61 16.33 8.02 -0.72
N ASN A 62 15.60 8.42 -1.76
CA ASN A 62 16.15 9.06 -2.94
C ASN A 62 16.86 10.38 -2.56
N VAL A 63 16.22 11.22 -1.73
CA VAL A 63 16.82 12.46 -1.23
C VAL A 63 18.11 12.18 -0.44
N ALA A 64 18.07 11.21 0.48
CA ALA A 64 19.24 10.83 1.28
C ALA A 64 20.38 10.34 0.39
N LEU A 65 20.08 9.56 -0.63
CA LEU A 65 21.09 9.04 -1.56
C LEU A 65 21.69 10.12 -2.45
N ILE A 66 20.92 11.12 -2.88
CA ILE A 66 21.45 12.30 -3.58
C ILE A 66 22.43 13.04 -2.68
N HIS A 67 22.09 13.31 -1.43
CA HIS A 67 22.98 13.97 -0.49
C HIS A 67 24.29 13.19 -0.28
N LEU A 68 24.17 11.88 -0.14
CA LEU A 68 25.32 11.01 0.04
C LEU A 68 26.19 10.92 -1.21
N SER A 69 25.58 10.66 -2.39
CA SER A 69 26.31 10.36 -3.63
C SER A 69 26.77 11.61 -4.37
N VAL A 70 25.96 12.65 -4.42
CA VAL A 70 26.24 13.87 -5.21
C VAL A 70 26.96 14.90 -4.37
N PHE A 71 26.56 15.09 -3.11
CA PHE A 71 27.16 16.09 -2.23
C PHE A 71 28.23 15.53 -1.28
N GLY A 72 28.35 14.19 -1.20
CA GLY A 72 29.35 13.54 -0.32
C GLY A 72 29.01 13.64 1.17
N ASP A 73 27.79 13.93 1.55
CA ASP A 73 27.38 14.12 2.94
C ASP A 73 27.13 12.77 3.64
N GLN A 74 28.15 12.25 4.31
CA GLN A 74 28.11 10.96 5.02
C GLN A 74 27.10 10.92 6.17
N SER A 75 26.56 12.06 6.62
CA SER A 75 25.54 12.08 7.68
C SER A 75 24.21 11.43 7.23
N TYR A 76 23.99 11.32 5.93
CA TYR A 76 22.79 10.72 5.33
C TYR A 76 22.86 9.19 5.17
N ASP A 77 23.99 8.51 5.46
CA ASP A 77 24.09 7.05 5.36
C ASP A 77 23.08 6.34 6.25
N SER A 78 22.99 6.72 7.51
CA SER A 78 22.03 6.14 8.47
C SER A 78 20.57 6.37 8.04
N LEU A 79 20.25 7.53 7.48
CA LEU A 79 18.92 7.85 6.99
C LEU A 79 18.57 6.99 5.76
N CYS A 80 19.51 6.84 4.83
CA CYS A 80 19.34 6.01 3.64
C CYS A 80 19.01 4.56 4.01
N ARG A 81 19.76 3.95 4.94
CA ARG A 81 19.53 2.59 5.46
C ARG A 81 18.18 2.48 6.19
N ALA A 82 17.82 3.47 7.01
CA ALA A 82 16.54 3.49 7.73
C ALA A 82 15.34 3.57 6.79
N CYS A 83 15.41 4.41 5.75
CA CYS A 83 14.35 4.53 4.74
C CYS A 83 14.18 3.24 3.94
N MET A 84 15.30 2.57 3.57
CA MET A 84 15.25 1.29 2.89
C MET A 84 14.58 0.21 3.74
N THR A 85 14.95 0.11 5.01
CA THR A 85 14.32 -0.82 5.96
C THR A 85 12.83 -0.54 6.14
N ARG A 86 12.44 0.75 6.18
CA ARG A 86 11.03 1.15 6.27
C ARG A 86 10.24 0.75 5.02
N LEU A 87 10.80 0.95 3.84
CA LEU A 87 10.20 0.54 2.57
C LEU A 87 9.93 -0.97 2.55
N GLU A 88 10.93 -1.78 2.89
CA GLU A 88 10.82 -3.23 2.95
C GLU A 88 9.79 -3.72 3.96
N ASN A 89 9.79 -3.16 5.17
CA ASN A 89 8.82 -3.53 6.20
C ASN A 89 7.39 -3.19 5.77
N THR A 90 7.18 -2.02 5.16
CA THR A 90 5.85 -1.64 4.66
C THR A 90 5.40 -2.54 3.51
N LEU A 91 6.32 -2.93 2.62
CA LEU A 91 6.05 -3.87 1.55
C LEU A 91 5.67 -5.27 2.07
N LEU A 92 6.38 -5.77 3.09
CA LEU A 92 6.05 -7.05 3.74
C LEU A 92 4.63 -7.03 4.34
N VAL A 93 4.24 -5.93 5.01
CA VAL A 93 2.88 -5.77 5.53
C VAL A 93 1.86 -5.77 4.38
N ALA A 94 2.13 -5.03 3.30
CA ALA A 94 1.26 -4.99 2.13
C ALA A 94 1.09 -6.38 1.49
N GLN A 95 2.16 -7.18 1.37
CA GLN A 95 2.10 -8.54 0.84
C GLN A 95 1.29 -9.52 1.71
N GLN A 96 1.31 -9.33 3.04
CA GLN A 96 0.52 -10.17 3.95
C GLN A 96 -0.98 -9.91 3.82
N GLU A 97 -1.38 -8.69 3.53
CA GLU A 97 -2.76 -8.22 3.51
C GLU A 97 -3.41 -8.22 2.12
N ALA A 98 -2.62 -8.24 1.05
CA ALA A 98 -3.13 -8.15 -0.31
C ALA A 98 -3.84 -9.43 -0.76
N VAL A 99 -4.96 -9.24 -1.46
CA VAL A 99 -5.72 -10.31 -2.14
C VAL A 99 -5.00 -10.71 -3.43
N ASP A 100 -4.52 -9.75 -4.20
CA ASP A 100 -3.69 -9.97 -5.41
C ASP A 100 -2.24 -9.62 -5.10
N LYS A 101 -1.37 -10.61 -5.18
CA LYS A 101 0.06 -10.50 -4.84
C LYS A 101 0.96 -10.29 -6.05
N SER A 102 0.46 -10.47 -7.27
CA SER A 102 1.30 -10.48 -8.47
C SER A 102 2.07 -9.16 -8.69
N PHE A 103 1.41 -8.03 -8.45
CA PHE A 103 2.05 -6.72 -8.52
C PHE A 103 3.04 -6.50 -7.37
N LEU A 104 2.67 -6.90 -6.16
CA LEU A 104 3.52 -6.74 -4.97
C LEU A 104 4.76 -7.64 -5.02
N ASP A 105 4.68 -8.82 -5.65
CA ASP A 105 5.84 -9.69 -5.85
C ASP A 105 6.83 -9.04 -6.83
N SER A 106 6.35 -8.40 -7.89
CA SER A 106 7.19 -7.64 -8.82
C SER A 106 7.86 -6.44 -8.13
N LEU A 107 7.11 -5.73 -7.28
CA LEU A 107 7.63 -4.62 -6.49
C LEU A 107 8.66 -5.08 -5.46
N ALA A 108 8.45 -6.23 -4.81
CA ALA A 108 9.40 -6.84 -3.88
C ALA A 108 10.72 -7.19 -4.56
N PHE A 109 10.65 -7.74 -5.77
CA PHE A 109 11.84 -8.04 -6.56
C PHE A 109 12.62 -6.76 -6.89
N ALA A 110 11.94 -5.74 -7.41
CA ALA A 110 12.56 -4.45 -7.73
C ALA A 110 13.15 -3.76 -6.48
N THR A 111 12.48 -3.85 -5.32
CA THR A 111 12.98 -3.31 -4.06
C THR A 111 14.23 -4.05 -3.57
N THR A 112 14.29 -5.37 -3.79
CA THR A 112 15.48 -6.17 -3.46
C THR A 112 16.67 -5.80 -4.32
N ASP A 113 16.46 -5.62 -5.63
CA ASP A 113 17.51 -5.18 -6.55
C ASP A 113 18.02 -3.78 -6.19
N LEU A 114 17.10 -2.87 -5.86
CA LEU A 114 17.44 -1.53 -5.39
C LEU A 114 18.27 -1.57 -4.11
N ARG A 115 17.92 -2.42 -3.16
CA ARG A 115 18.69 -2.61 -1.92
C ARG A 115 20.11 -3.07 -2.21
N LEU A 116 20.27 -4.10 -3.03
CA LEU A 116 21.60 -4.61 -3.38
C LEU A 116 22.48 -3.53 -4.02
N LEU A 117 21.88 -2.70 -4.88
CA LEU A 117 22.57 -1.60 -5.52
C LEU A 117 23.01 -0.54 -4.51
N VAL A 118 22.12 -0.13 -3.60
CA VAL A 118 22.41 0.85 -2.54
C VAL A 118 23.47 0.32 -1.58
N ASP A 119 23.34 -0.93 -1.12
CA ASP A 119 24.31 -1.54 -0.21
C ASP A 119 25.70 -1.67 -0.86
N SER A 120 25.77 -1.97 -2.16
CA SER A 120 27.03 -2.00 -2.91
C SER A 120 27.69 -0.64 -2.98
N TYR A 121 26.92 0.43 -3.17
CA TYR A 121 27.44 1.80 -3.17
C TYR A 121 27.94 2.22 -1.79
N LEU A 122 27.20 1.95 -0.73
CA LEU A 122 27.58 2.29 0.63
C LEU A 122 28.85 1.55 1.07
N ALA A 123 28.98 0.28 0.70
CA ALA A 123 30.20 -0.51 0.96
C ALA A 123 31.41 0.01 0.16
N PHE A 124 31.20 0.54 -1.05
CA PHE A 124 32.26 1.15 -1.86
C PHE A 124 32.73 2.47 -1.25
N GLY A 125 31.81 3.33 -0.79
CA GLY A 125 32.11 4.61 -0.15
C GLY A 125 32.88 4.49 1.17
N GLU A 126 32.72 3.40 1.93
CA GLU A 126 33.48 3.12 3.14
C GLU A 126 34.98 2.82 2.87
N ASN A 127 35.29 2.34 1.67
CA ASN A 127 36.65 1.88 1.31
C ASN A 127 37.49 2.92 0.57
N GLU A 128 36.88 3.94 -0.05
CA GLU A 128 37.60 5.00 -0.81
C GLU A 128 37.42 6.38 -0.16
N HIS A 129 38.39 6.75 0.65
CA HIS A 129 38.60 8.13 1.13
C HIS A 129 39.32 8.98 0.04
N ASP A 130 38.83 8.92 -1.22
CA ASP A 130 39.48 9.59 -2.34
C ASP A 130 38.84 10.94 -2.67
N ALA A 131 39.65 11.93 -3.06
CA ALA A 131 39.21 13.29 -3.38
C ALA A 131 38.24 13.40 -4.57
N ASN A 132 38.03 12.31 -5.30
CA ASN A 132 37.11 12.21 -6.45
C ASN A 132 35.75 11.54 -6.11
N ALA A 133 35.47 11.22 -4.85
CA ALA A 133 34.29 10.53 -4.43
C ALA A 133 32.95 11.21 -4.88
N PRO A 134 32.82 12.55 -4.83
CA PRO A 134 31.56 13.21 -5.28
C PRO A 134 31.31 13.06 -6.78
N GLU A 135 32.36 13.06 -7.61
CA GLU A 135 32.19 12.88 -9.07
C GLU A 135 31.82 11.44 -9.44
N ALA A 136 32.43 10.48 -8.78
CA ALA A 136 32.11 9.06 -8.94
C ALA A 136 30.68 8.73 -8.45
N GLY A 137 30.29 9.27 -7.30
CA GLY A 137 28.94 9.14 -6.75
C GLY A 137 27.86 9.76 -7.63
N SER A 138 28.12 10.95 -8.19
CA SER A 138 27.19 11.59 -9.13
C SER A 138 27.00 10.79 -10.42
N LYS A 139 28.06 10.21 -10.98
CA LYS A 139 27.98 9.34 -12.16
C LYS A 139 27.22 8.05 -11.87
N TRP A 140 27.46 7.44 -10.71
CA TRP A 140 26.75 6.24 -10.27
C TRP A 140 25.25 6.53 -10.09
N TYR A 141 24.87 7.63 -9.41
CA TYR A 141 23.49 8.03 -9.22
C TYR A 141 22.75 8.18 -10.55
N ASN A 142 23.32 8.92 -11.51
CA ASN A 142 22.67 9.18 -12.79
C ASN A 142 22.57 7.95 -13.68
N ASN A 143 23.56 7.06 -13.66
CA ASN A 143 23.62 5.95 -14.61
C ASN A 143 22.96 4.67 -14.10
N GLU A 144 23.06 4.40 -12.82
CA GLU A 144 22.64 3.10 -12.25
C GLU A 144 21.42 3.23 -11.34
N TYR A 145 21.46 4.17 -10.40
CA TYR A 145 20.42 4.28 -9.41
C TYR A 145 19.11 4.85 -9.98
N GLU A 146 19.15 5.96 -10.72
CA GLU A 146 17.96 6.61 -11.26
C GLU A 146 17.17 5.68 -12.20
N ALA A 147 17.91 4.90 -13.02
CA ALA A 147 17.31 3.92 -13.92
C ALA A 147 16.56 2.80 -13.19
N LEU A 148 17.02 2.39 -12.01
CA LEU A 148 16.37 1.36 -11.21
C LEU A 148 15.25 1.93 -10.33
N HIS A 149 15.45 3.09 -9.74
CA HIS A 149 14.47 3.76 -8.88
C HIS A 149 13.16 4.09 -9.61
N THR A 150 13.23 4.40 -10.92
CA THR A 150 12.02 4.63 -11.73
C THR A 150 11.19 3.37 -12.02
N ARG A 151 11.69 2.18 -11.67
CA ARG A 151 10.98 0.90 -11.84
C ARG A 151 10.26 0.43 -10.56
N VAL A 152 10.57 1.05 -9.42
CA VAL A 152 9.94 0.81 -8.12
C VAL A 152 8.81 1.80 -7.91
#